data_ac702b4ca4bf8bccfac69c362f5d4e5a
#
_entry.id   ac702b4ca4bf8bccfac69c362f5d4e5a
#
_cell.length_a   1.000
_cell.length_b   1.000
_cell.length_c   1.000
_cell.angle_alpha   90.00
_cell.angle_beta   90.00
_cell.angle_gamma   90.00
#
_symmetry.space_group_name_H-M   'P 1'
#
loop_
_entity.id
_entity.type
_entity.pdbx_description
1 polymer ?
#
loop_
_entity_poly.entity_id
_entity_poly.type
_entity_poly.pdbx_seq_one_letter_code
_entity_poly.pdbx_strand_id
1 'polypeptide(L)'
;MPDYPIKVRDPKSVVLAYIHPGQVSSYFTESMIATLFYDRMGRRPPRIANIYQEWSSANVSASRNIVTQRFLDKNDADWLLWIDADMQWSPLDVDVLLDAADPKTAPVIGGLCFGMSNGKPFPTIYHFAEIDGRLTTIRLPRYEPDTIMQVAATGAAFLLIHRSVLKAMSKRGFNEAFPFFQETQNGPDPVGEDLTFCLRLASLGIPVHVHTGVKIGHHKSHVITEDMFLAAHQHQEATDATAG
;
A
#
# COMPACT_ATOMS: atom_id res chain seq x y z
N MET A 1 -15.06 17.27 -10.28
CA MET A 1 -16.32 16.62 -9.91
C MET A 1 -16.91 17.35 -8.73
N PRO A 2 -18.24 17.56 -8.65
CA PRO A 2 -18.83 18.18 -7.48
C PRO A 2 -18.59 17.26 -6.27
N ASP A 3 -18.06 17.84 -5.18
CA ASP A 3 -17.96 17.20 -3.89
C ASP A 3 -19.37 16.98 -3.33
N TYR A 4 -19.89 15.78 -3.44
CA TYR A 4 -21.07 15.37 -2.68
C TYR A 4 -20.61 14.77 -1.35
N PRO A 5 -20.71 15.49 -0.24
CA PRO A 5 -20.32 14.94 1.05
C PRO A 5 -21.35 13.88 1.46
N ILE A 6 -20.97 12.62 1.33
CA ILE A 6 -21.73 11.54 1.93
C ILE A 6 -21.36 11.55 3.41
N LYS A 7 -22.32 11.94 4.27
CA LYS A 7 -22.17 11.81 5.72
C LYS A 7 -22.20 10.32 6.09
N VAL A 8 -21.07 9.67 5.99
CA VAL A 8 -20.87 8.34 6.55
C VAL A 8 -20.66 8.49 8.04
N ARG A 9 -21.50 7.86 8.86
CA ARG A 9 -21.42 7.87 10.33
C ARG A 9 -20.82 6.59 10.89
N ASP A 10 -20.05 5.86 10.10
CA ASP A 10 -19.30 4.70 10.59
C ASP A 10 -18.01 5.20 11.26
N PRO A 11 -17.69 4.77 12.49
CA PRO A 11 -16.44 5.13 13.18
C PRO A 11 -15.18 4.62 12.46
N LYS A 12 -15.32 3.88 11.37
CA LYS A 12 -14.23 3.40 10.50
C LYS A 12 -14.39 3.89 9.05
N SER A 13 -14.80 5.14 8.88
CA SER A 13 -14.90 5.75 7.56
C SER A 13 -13.54 5.93 6.90
N VAL A 14 -13.47 5.66 5.59
CA VAL A 14 -12.22 5.65 4.82
C VAL A 14 -12.32 6.48 3.55
N VAL A 15 -11.24 7.19 3.24
CA VAL A 15 -10.98 7.75 1.90
C VAL A 15 -10.06 6.79 1.17
N LEU A 16 -10.44 6.36 -0.03
CA LEU A 16 -9.54 5.64 -0.94
C LEU A 16 -8.69 6.66 -1.68
N ALA A 17 -7.38 6.45 -1.74
CA ALA A 17 -6.46 7.39 -2.36
C ALA A 17 -5.52 6.67 -3.33
N TYR A 18 -5.32 7.24 -4.50
CA TYR A 18 -4.37 6.74 -5.48
C TYR A 18 -3.75 7.86 -6.32
N ILE A 19 -2.59 7.56 -6.87
CA ILE A 19 -1.93 8.42 -7.85
C ILE A 19 -1.72 7.63 -9.14
N HIS A 20 -1.69 8.31 -10.29
CA HIS A 20 -1.55 7.64 -11.58
C HIS A 20 -0.84 8.53 -12.62
N PRO A 21 -0.07 7.95 -13.57
CA PRO A 21 0.62 8.70 -14.63
C PRO A 21 -0.25 8.96 -15.87
N GLY A 22 -1.57 8.97 -15.71
CA GLY A 22 -2.55 9.15 -16.80
C GLY A 22 -3.31 7.88 -17.16
N GLN A 23 -2.92 6.75 -16.60
CA GLN A 23 -3.60 5.46 -16.79
C GLN A 23 -3.54 4.62 -15.52
N VAL A 24 -4.47 3.68 -15.38
CA VAL A 24 -4.55 2.69 -14.32
C VAL A 24 -4.68 1.32 -14.95
N SER A 25 -4.34 0.26 -14.23
CA SER A 25 -4.52 -1.10 -14.76
C SER A 25 -6.01 -1.47 -14.83
N SER A 26 -6.40 -2.39 -15.74
CA SER A 26 -7.76 -2.93 -15.78
C SER A 26 -8.13 -3.62 -14.48
N TYR A 27 -7.20 -4.34 -13.85
CA TYR A 27 -7.40 -5.00 -12.56
C TYR A 27 -7.70 -4.01 -11.42
N PHE A 28 -6.99 -2.86 -11.40
CA PHE A 28 -7.31 -1.77 -10.49
C PHE A 28 -8.73 -1.25 -10.71
N THR A 29 -9.11 -1.02 -11.98
CA THR A 29 -10.43 -0.50 -12.34
C THR A 29 -11.54 -1.48 -11.90
N GLU A 30 -11.38 -2.77 -12.18
CA GLU A 30 -12.33 -3.82 -11.79
C GLU A 30 -12.47 -3.90 -10.27
N SER A 31 -11.34 -3.92 -9.53
CA SER A 31 -11.32 -3.97 -8.07
C SER A 31 -11.97 -2.73 -7.46
N MET A 32 -11.70 -1.54 -8.00
CA MET A 32 -12.29 -0.28 -7.53
C MET A 32 -13.81 -0.28 -7.75
N ILE A 33 -14.28 -0.62 -8.94
CA ILE A 33 -15.72 -0.70 -9.27
C ILE A 33 -16.40 -1.70 -8.34
N ALA A 34 -15.86 -2.92 -8.21
CA ALA A 34 -16.40 -3.94 -7.34
C ALA A 34 -16.48 -3.48 -5.88
N THR A 35 -15.44 -2.80 -5.39
CA THR A 35 -15.39 -2.26 -4.02
C THR A 35 -16.46 -1.19 -3.79
N LEU A 36 -16.66 -0.28 -4.74
CA LEU A 36 -17.70 0.75 -4.63
C LEU A 36 -19.11 0.15 -4.66
N PHE A 37 -19.36 -0.82 -5.54
CA PHE A 37 -20.65 -1.54 -5.55
C PHE A 37 -20.88 -2.28 -4.24
N TYR A 38 -19.88 -3.00 -3.75
CA TYR A 38 -19.97 -3.74 -2.48
C TYR A 38 -20.27 -2.80 -1.29
N ASP A 39 -19.54 -1.69 -1.19
CA ASP A 39 -19.74 -0.69 -0.13
C ASP A 39 -21.16 -0.09 -0.16
N ARG A 40 -21.73 0.15 -1.35
CA ARG A 40 -23.04 0.78 -1.51
C ARG A 40 -24.22 -0.17 -1.39
N MET A 41 -24.06 -1.41 -1.82
CA MET A 41 -25.12 -2.42 -1.85
C MET A 41 -25.08 -3.37 -0.65
N GLY A 42 -24.04 -3.29 0.17
CA GLY A 42 -23.86 -4.10 1.36
C GLY A 42 -24.89 -3.79 2.46
N ARG A 43 -25.04 -4.70 3.44
CA ARG A 43 -25.95 -4.54 4.58
C ARG A 43 -25.43 -3.60 5.67
N ARG A 44 -24.18 -3.11 5.55
CA ARG A 44 -23.53 -2.17 6.48
C ARG A 44 -23.76 -0.73 6.02
N PRO A 45 -23.72 0.27 6.93
CA PRO A 45 -23.57 1.63 6.47
C PRO A 45 -22.29 1.77 5.63
N PRO A 46 -22.34 2.52 4.53
CA PRO A 46 -21.16 2.70 3.68
C PRO A 46 -19.97 3.24 4.46
N ARG A 47 -18.79 2.68 4.25
CA ARG A 47 -17.53 3.10 4.89
C ARG A 47 -16.71 4.05 4.02
N ILE A 48 -16.86 3.96 2.69
CA ILE A 48 -16.10 4.80 1.76
C ILE A 48 -16.71 6.20 1.74
N ALA A 49 -16.00 7.13 2.36
CA ALA A 49 -16.42 8.54 2.46
C ALA A 49 -16.11 9.31 1.17
N ASN A 50 -14.98 9.03 0.51
CA ASN A 50 -14.57 9.68 -0.73
C ASN A 50 -13.48 8.87 -1.45
N ILE A 51 -13.18 9.27 -2.70
CA ILE A 51 -12.04 8.80 -3.47
C ILE A 51 -11.21 10.02 -3.86
N TYR A 52 -9.93 10.02 -3.49
CA TYR A 52 -8.98 11.05 -3.91
C TYR A 52 -7.98 10.47 -4.89
N GLN A 53 -7.86 11.13 -6.01
CA GLN A 53 -6.88 10.80 -7.03
C GLN A 53 -6.02 12.03 -7.34
N GLU A 54 -4.79 11.79 -7.73
CA GLU A 54 -3.89 12.84 -8.20
C GLU A 54 -3.08 12.34 -9.39
N TRP A 55 -2.83 13.25 -10.32
CA TRP A 55 -1.92 12.98 -11.42
C TRP A 55 -0.49 12.87 -10.88
N SER A 56 0.12 11.69 -11.01
CA SER A 56 1.51 11.50 -10.64
C SER A 56 2.41 12.10 -11.69
N SER A 57 3.03 13.22 -11.36
CA SER A 57 4.18 13.73 -12.10
C SER A 57 5.39 12.79 -11.91
N ALA A 58 6.56 13.17 -12.39
CA ALA A 58 7.81 12.44 -12.14
C ALA A 58 8.15 12.32 -10.63
N ASN A 59 7.48 13.06 -9.76
CA ASN A 59 7.69 13.06 -8.32
C ASN A 59 6.49 12.44 -7.58
N VAL A 60 6.56 11.14 -7.33
CA VAL A 60 5.58 10.35 -6.58
C VAL A 60 5.36 10.93 -5.17
N SER A 61 6.43 11.31 -4.48
CA SER A 61 6.37 11.91 -3.14
C SER A 61 5.51 13.17 -3.12
N ALA A 62 5.65 14.06 -4.10
CA ALA A 62 4.87 15.29 -4.18
C ALA A 62 3.37 14.98 -4.31
N SER A 63 2.99 14.08 -5.23
CA SER A 63 1.59 13.70 -5.45
C SER A 63 0.98 13.03 -4.22
N ARG A 64 1.72 12.16 -3.53
CA ARG A 64 1.26 11.55 -2.26
C ARG A 64 1.05 12.60 -1.17
N ASN A 65 1.93 13.59 -1.04
CA ASN A 65 1.78 14.67 -0.06
C ASN A 65 0.55 15.55 -0.36
N ILE A 66 0.29 15.90 -1.62
CA ILE A 66 -0.89 16.66 -2.04
C ILE A 66 -2.17 15.95 -1.62
N VAL A 67 -2.31 14.66 -1.92
CA VAL A 67 -3.50 13.87 -1.57
C VAL A 67 -3.63 13.71 -0.06
N THR A 68 -2.53 13.46 0.65
CA THR A 68 -2.54 13.33 2.11
C THR A 68 -2.95 14.63 2.79
N GLN A 69 -2.45 15.76 2.32
CA GLN A 69 -2.85 17.07 2.83
C GLN A 69 -4.34 17.36 2.54
N ARG A 70 -4.80 17.06 1.30
CA ARG A 70 -6.23 17.18 0.93
C ARG A 70 -7.13 16.33 1.84
N PHE A 71 -6.71 15.13 2.20
CA PHE A 71 -7.44 14.28 3.15
C PHE A 71 -7.57 14.95 4.52
N LEU A 72 -6.51 15.55 5.04
CA LEU A 72 -6.54 16.23 6.33
C LEU A 72 -7.43 17.48 6.32
N ASP A 73 -7.42 18.24 5.22
CA ASP A 73 -8.06 19.56 5.13
C ASP A 73 -9.52 19.50 4.67
N LYS A 74 -9.89 18.50 3.86
CA LYS A 74 -11.16 18.50 3.12
C LYS A 74 -12.06 17.31 3.46
N ASN A 75 -11.71 16.47 4.41
CA ASN A 75 -12.48 15.28 4.76
C ASN A 75 -12.42 15.01 6.27
N ASP A 76 -13.49 14.43 6.81
CA ASP A 76 -13.59 14.06 8.23
C ASP A 76 -13.46 12.55 8.48
N ALA A 77 -13.21 11.74 7.43
CA ALA A 77 -13.01 10.31 7.57
C ALA A 77 -11.81 10.01 8.48
N ASP A 78 -11.89 8.90 9.22
CA ASP A 78 -10.85 8.53 10.17
C ASP A 78 -9.63 7.91 9.49
N TRP A 79 -9.83 7.27 8.34
CA TRP A 79 -8.81 6.49 7.66
C TRP A 79 -8.55 6.96 6.22
N LEU A 80 -7.30 6.88 5.83
CA LEU A 80 -6.83 7.02 4.45
C LEU A 80 -6.27 5.69 3.99
N LEU A 81 -6.82 5.09 2.93
CA LEU A 81 -6.29 3.88 2.30
C LEU A 81 -5.59 4.25 1.00
N TRP A 82 -4.27 4.15 0.98
CA TRP A 82 -3.47 4.23 -0.23
C TRP A 82 -3.59 2.94 -1.04
N ILE A 83 -3.80 3.07 -2.36
CA ILE A 83 -3.84 1.96 -3.31
C ILE A 83 -3.06 2.38 -4.55
N ASP A 84 -2.01 1.63 -4.92
CA ASP A 84 -1.32 1.92 -6.18
C ASP A 84 -2.16 1.51 -7.39
N ALA A 85 -2.04 2.27 -8.49
CA ALA A 85 -2.90 2.17 -9.67
C ALA A 85 -2.73 0.89 -10.51
N ASP A 86 -1.85 -0.02 -10.08
CA ASP A 86 -1.59 -1.34 -10.67
C ASP A 86 -1.86 -2.51 -9.70
N MET A 87 -2.57 -2.25 -8.59
CA MET A 87 -2.98 -3.28 -7.64
C MET A 87 -4.30 -3.94 -8.03
N GLN A 88 -4.46 -5.20 -7.55
CA GLN A 88 -5.69 -5.98 -7.63
C GLN A 88 -6.07 -6.48 -6.25
N TRP A 89 -7.34 -6.30 -5.86
CA TRP A 89 -7.85 -6.70 -4.55
C TRP A 89 -9.31 -7.14 -4.63
N SER A 90 -9.78 -7.85 -3.60
CA SER A 90 -11.20 -8.14 -3.37
C SER A 90 -11.86 -6.99 -2.58
N PRO A 91 -13.13 -6.66 -2.82
CA PRO A 91 -13.87 -5.72 -1.96
C PRO A 91 -13.78 -6.06 -0.46
N LEU A 92 -13.74 -7.36 -0.13
CA LEU A 92 -13.62 -7.83 1.26
C LEU A 92 -12.28 -7.47 1.90
N ASP A 93 -11.22 -7.30 1.11
CA ASP A 93 -9.89 -6.94 1.63
C ASP A 93 -9.90 -5.56 2.32
N VAL A 94 -10.69 -4.63 1.79
CA VAL A 94 -10.89 -3.30 2.41
C VAL A 94 -11.60 -3.43 3.76
N ASP A 95 -12.65 -4.25 3.84
CA ASP A 95 -13.39 -4.49 5.08
C ASP A 95 -12.52 -5.19 6.13
N VAL A 96 -11.80 -6.26 5.74
CA VAL A 96 -10.91 -7.01 6.63
C VAL A 96 -9.83 -6.09 7.19
N LEU A 97 -9.24 -5.24 6.34
CA LEU A 97 -8.20 -4.31 6.79
C LEU A 97 -8.74 -3.24 7.75
N LEU A 98 -9.92 -2.67 7.45
CA LEU A 98 -10.60 -1.72 8.32
C LEU A 98 -11.02 -2.36 9.65
N ASP A 99 -11.51 -3.59 9.63
CA ASP A 99 -11.92 -4.31 10.85
C ASP A 99 -10.71 -4.63 11.76
N ALA A 100 -9.56 -4.96 11.15
CA ALA A 100 -8.30 -5.22 11.84
C ALA A 100 -7.61 -3.96 12.38
N ALA A 101 -7.86 -2.80 11.77
CA ALA A 101 -7.25 -1.54 12.13
C ALA A 101 -7.77 -0.99 13.46
N ASP A 102 -6.87 -0.43 14.27
CA ASP A 102 -7.18 0.24 15.53
C ASP A 102 -6.34 1.51 15.68
N PRO A 103 -6.96 2.65 16.06
CA PRO A 103 -6.26 3.94 16.16
C PRO A 103 -5.10 3.98 17.16
N LYS A 104 -5.05 3.06 18.12
CA LYS A 104 -4.06 3.01 19.19
C LYS A 104 -3.02 1.91 18.97
N THR A 105 -3.47 0.70 18.62
CA THR A 105 -2.62 -0.49 18.56
C THR A 105 -2.17 -0.84 17.14
N ALA A 106 -2.98 -0.52 16.12
CA ALA A 106 -2.66 -0.75 14.71
C ALA A 106 -3.08 0.47 13.84
N PRO A 107 -2.51 1.68 14.13
CA PRO A 107 -2.89 2.91 13.45
C PRO A 107 -2.38 3.00 12.00
N VAL A 108 -1.46 2.12 11.62
CA VAL A 108 -0.97 1.93 10.25
C VAL A 108 -0.92 0.43 9.98
N ILE A 109 -1.70 -0.01 8.99
CA ILE A 109 -1.79 -1.42 8.62
C ILE A 109 -1.92 -1.58 7.11
N GLY A 110 -1.07 -2.40 6.50
CA GLY A 110 -1.10 -2.71 5.07
C GLY A 110 -1.67 -4.09 4.77
N GLY A 111 -2.14 -4.30 3.55
CA GLY A 111 -2.27 -5.62 2.95
C GLY A 111 -0.89 -6.16 2.54
N LEU A 112 -0.78 -7.47 2.42
CA LEU A 112 0.42 -8.14 1.94
C LEU A 112 0.53 -7.97 0.42
N CYS A 113 1.46 -7.10 0.00
CA CYS A 113 1.76 -6.85 -1.41
C CYS A 113 3.04 -7.58 -1.83
N PHE A 114 3.20 -7.74 -3.14
CA PHE A 114 4.37 -8.40 -3.71
C PHE A 114 5.06 -7.51 -4.74
N GLY A 115 6.37 -7.42 -4.64
CA GLY A 115 7.24 -6.82 -5.64
C GLY A 115 7.93 -7.86 -6.50
N MET A 116 8.66 -7.40 -7.52
CA MET A 116 9.47 -8.23 -8.42
C MET A 116 10.92 -7.75 -8.40
N SER A 117 11.86 -8.65 -8.25
CA SER A 117 13.30 -8.35 -8.34
C SER A 117 14.00 -9.48 -9.06
N ASN A 118 14.72 -9.17 -10.15
CA ASN A 118 15.42 -10.17 -10.97
C ASN A 118 14.51 -11.35 -11.40
N GLY A 119 13.28 -11.04 -11.83
CA GLY A 119 12.28 -12.05 -12.24
C GLY A 119 11.68 -12.88 -11.10
N LYS A 120 12.03 -12.61 -9.84
CA LYS A 120 11.51 -13.35 -8.69
C LYS A 120 10.58 -12.46 -7.84
N PRO A 121 9.36 -12.94 -7.51
CA PRO A 121 8.47 -12.23 -6.61
C PRO A 121 9.00 -12.27 -5.17
N PHE A 122 8.72 -11.21 -4.42
CA PHE A 122 9.02 -11.12 -2.99
C PHE A 122 7.94 -10.33 -2.26
N PRO A 123 7.62 -10.65 -0.98
CA PRO A 123 6.70 -9.86 -0.19
C PRO A 123 7.34 -8.52 0.20
N THR A 124 6.56 -7.42 0.11
CA THR A 124 7.05 -6.06 0.42
C THR A 124 6.96 -5.76 1.91
N ILE A 125 7.55 -6.62 2.73
CA ILE A 125 7.64 -6.48 4.19
C ILE A 125 9.11 -6.52 4.62
N TYR A 126 9.46 -5.67 5.60
CA TYR A 126 10.86 -5.42 5.95
C TYR A 126 11.09 -5.38 7.45
N HIS A 127 12.30 -5.76 7.87
CA HIS A 127 12.90 -5.44 9.16
C HIS A 127 13.85 -4.26 9.06
N PHE A 128 14.10 -3.59 10.18
CA PHE A 128 15.31 -2.79 10.34
C PHE A 128 16.47 -3.67 10.74
N ALA A 129 17.63 -3.42 10.17
CA ALA A 129 18.90 -4.03 10.55
C ALA A 129 20.00 -2.97 10.52
N GLU A 130 21.00 -3.16 11.34
CA GLU A 130 22.22 -2.37 11.28
C GLU A 130 23.29 -3.16 10.51
N ILE A 131 23.76 -2.58 9.41
CA ILE A 131 24.85 -3.14 8.59
C ILE A 131 25.90 -2.05 8.45
N ASP A 132 27.14 -2.37 8.85
CA ASP A 132 28.28 -1.46 8.84
C ASP A 132 27.99 -0.11 9.56
N GLY A 133 27.31 -0.18 10.72
CA GLY A 133 26.94 0.99 11.52
C GLY A 133 25.82 1.84 10.93
N ARG A 134 25.08 1.34 9.93
CA ARG A 134 23.97 2.04 9.30
C ARG A 134 22.66 1.27 9.44
N LEU A 135 21.61 1.98 9.85
CA LEU A 135 20.26 1.43 9.86
C LEU A 135 19.78 1.24 8.42
N THR A 136 19.45 0.02 8.05
CA THR A 136 18.93 -0.34 6.74
C THR A 136 17.69 -1.21 6.85
N THR A 137 17.02 -1.47 5.73
CA THR A 137 15.86 -2.37 5.67
C THR A 137 16.25 -3.68 4.99
N ILE A 138 15.91 -4.81 5.63
CA ILE A 138 16.08 -6.15 5.06
C ILE A 138 14.71 -6.74 4.77
N ARG A 139 14.53 -7.31 3.58
CA ARG A 139 13.31 -8.02 3.19
C ARG A 139 13.07 -9.24 4.06
N LEU A 140 11.83 -9.42 4.50
CA LEU A 140 11.37 -10.64 5.15
C LEU A 140 10.97 -11.67 4.09
N PRO A 141 11.70 -12.78 3.94
CA PRO A 141 11.38 -13.77 2.91
C PRO A 141 10.23 -14.72 3.33
N ARG A 142 9.87 -14.72 4.61
CA ARG A 142 8.84 -15.59 5.21
C ARG A 142 7.97 -14.80 6.16
N TYR A 143 6.72 -15.22 6.30
CA TYR A 143 5.72 -14.61 7.17
C TYR A 143 4.72 -15.67 7.63
N GLU A 144 4.10 -15.47 8.79
CA GLU A 144 2.97 -16.28 9.25
C GLU A 144 1.72 -15.95 8.40
N PRO A 145 1.02 -16.95 7.88
CA PRO A 145 -0.20 -16.72 7.09
C PRO A 145 -1.36 -16.24 7.97
N ASP A 146 -2.27 -15.47 7.37
CA ASP A 146 -3.56 -15.07 7.92
C ASP A 146 -3.50 -14.43 9.32
N THR A 147 -2.45 -13.65 9.58
CA THR A 147 -2.24 -12.95 10.86
C THR A 147 -1.97 -11.44 10.65
N ILE A 148 -1.99 -10.70 11.76
CA ILE A 148 -1.53 -9.31 11.81
C ILE A 148 -0.10 -9.32 12.37
N MET A 149 0.87 -8.94 11.54
CA MET A 149 2.28 -8.88 11.92
C MET A 149 2.72 -7.43 12.10
N GLN A 150 3.42 -7.12 13.18
CA GLN A 150 4.18 -5.88 13.27
C GLN A 150 5.45 -6.01 12.44
N VAL A 151 5.70 -5.02 11.58
CA VAL A 151 6.86 -4.95 10.69
C VAL A 151 7.59 -3.62 10.87
N ALA A 152 8.85 -3.55 10.45
CA ALA A 152 9.59 -2.29 10.47
C ALA A 152 9.11 -1.36 9.34
N ALA A 153 8.85 -1.92 8.16
CA ALA A 153 8.36 -1.18 7.02
C ALA A 153 7.58 -2.07 6.05
N THR A 154 6.74 -1.45 5.25
CA THR A 154 6.03 -2.03 4.11
C THR A 154 5.85 -0.98 3.01
N GLY A 155 5.53 -1.41 1.80
CA GLY A 155 5.17 -0.51 0.71
C GLY A 155 3.83 0.20 0.95
N ALA A 156 3.63 1.34 0.31
CA ALA A 156 2.38 2.09 0.38
C ALA A 156 1.35 1.68 -0.68
N ALA A 157 1.56 0.52 -1.33
CA ALA A 157 0.73 0.04 -2.43
C ALA A 157 -0.69 -0.38 -2.02
N PHE A 158 -0.90 -0.77 -0.74
CA PHE A 158 -2.21 -1.00 -0.13
C PHE A 158 -2.08 -0.76 1.37
N LEU A 159 -2.09 0.52 1.79
CA LEU A 159 -1.72 0.95 3.14
C LEU A 159 -2.80 1.83 3.76
N LEU A 160 -3.40 1.34 4.84
CA LEU A 160 -4.40 2.03 5.63
C LEU A 160 -3.73 2.81 6.77
N ILE A 161 -4.02 4.11 6.86
CA ILE A 161 -3.39 5.03 7.81
C ILE A 161 -4.48 5.80 8.57
N HIS A 162 -4.43 5.76 9.89
CA HIS A 162 -5.33 6.55 10.72
C HIS A 162 -4.95 8.04 10.68
N ARG A 163 -5.95 8.90 10.67
CA ARG A 163 -5.80 10.37 10.62
C ARG A 163 -4.86 10.92 11.70
N SER A 164 -4.87 10.36 12.92
CA SER A 164 -4.01 10.83 14.01
C SER A 164 -2.52 10.69 13.70
N VAL A 165 -2.15 9.65 12.95
CA VAL A 165 -0.75 9.42 12.49
C VAL A 165 -0.29 10.57 11.60
N LEU A 166 -1.10 10.92 10.60
CA LEU A 166 -0.78 12.01 9.67
C LEU A 166 -0.72 13.36 10.39
N LYS A 167 -1.63 13.60 11.35
CA LYS A 167 -1.57 14.80 12.20
C LYS A 167 -0.30 14.84 13.05
N ALA A 168 0.13 13.70 13.61
CA ALA A 168 1.36 13.62 14.39
C ALA A 168 2.60 13.90 13.51
N MET A 169 2.64 13.37 12.28
CA MET A 169 3.72 13.64 11.33
C MET A 169 3.77 15.10 10.92
N SER A 170 2.63 15.71 10.60
CA SER A 170 2.52 17.13 10.28
C SER A 170 3.00 18.00 11.44
N LYS A 171 2.60 17.70 12.67
CA LYS A 171 3.04 18.42 13.89
C LYS A 171 4.54 18.26 14.14
N ARG A 172 5.12 17.10 13.82
CA ARG A 172 6.58 16.86 13.99
C ARG A 172 7.41 17.71 13.04
N GLY A 173 6.90 18.00 11.84
CA GLY A 173 7.57 18.89 10.89
C GLY A 173 8.86 18.29 10.32
N PHE A 174 8.81 17.08 9.78
CA PHE A 174 9.98 16.41 9.18
C PHE A 174 10.58 17.21 8.01
N ASN A 175 9.71 17.72 7.14
CA ASN A 175 10.07 18.57 6.00
C ASN A 175 8.84 19.37 5.59
N GLU A 176 8.99 20.68 5.37
CA GLU A 176 7.84 21.55 5.01
C GLU A 176 7.23 21.19 3.66
N ALA A 177 8.06 20.88 2.65
CA ALA A 177 7.59 20.52 1.31
C ALA A 177 7.07 19.06 1.22
N PHE A 178 7.61 18.17 2.05
CA PHE A 178 7.32 16.74 2.04
C PHE A 178 7.07 16.22 3.47
N PRO A 179 5.98 16.64 4.13
CA PRO A 179 5.75 16.32 5.54
C PRO A 179 5.48 14.84 5.79
N PHE A 180 4.97 14.10 4.80
CA PHE A 180 4.59 12.69 4.93
C PHE A 180 5.53 11.77 4.16
N PHE A 181 5.54 11.86 2.84
CA PHE A 181 6.31 11.00 1.93
C PHE A 181 7.48 11.76 1.32
N GLN A 182 8.65 11.16 1.31
CA GLN A 182 9.86 11.77 0.73
C GLN A 182 10.85 10.66 0.37
N GLU A 183 11.47 10.75 -0.79
CA GLU A 183 12.67 9.99 -1.08
C GLU A 183 13.84 10.56 -0.28
N THR A 184 14.64 9.70 0.32
CA THR A 184 15.84 10.07 1.09
C THR A 184 17.03 9.22 0.69
N GLN A 185 18.16 9.44 1.34
CA GLN A 185 19.38 8.66 1.13
C GLN A 185 19.88 8.08 2.44
N ASN A 186 20.41 6.88 2.41
CA ASN A 186 21.14 6.25 3.50
C ASN A 186 22.58 5.99 3.03
N GLY A 187 23.47 6.95 3.19
CA GLY A 187 24.78 6.96 2.55
C GLY A 187 24.62 7.06 1.04
N PRO A 188 25.20 6.13 0.22
CA PRO A 188 25.05 6.12 -1.23
C PRO A 188 23.71 5.55 -1.70
N ASP A 189 22.96 4.85 -0.84
CA ASP A 189 21.79 4.09 -1.23
C ASP A 189 20.52 4.95 -1.17
N PRO A 190 19.70 5.00 -2.25
CA PRO A 190 18.43 5.68 -2.22
C PRO A 190 17.42 4.90 -1.37
N VAL A 191 16.60 5.62 -0.61
CA VAL A 191 15.49 5.09 0.18
C VAL A 191 14.19 5.65 -0.39
N GLY A 192 13.32 4.77 -0.86
CA GLY A 192 12.02 5.13 -1.42
C GLY A 192 11.12 5.85 -0.41
N GLU A 193 10.12 6.55 -0.93
CA GLU A 193 9.24 7.41 -0.13
C GLU A 193 8.39 6.62 0.88
N ASP A 194 8.02 5.38 0.56
CA ASP A 194 7.28 4.46 1.42
C ASP A 194 8.11 3.95 2.60
N LEU A 195 9.36 3.57 2.35
CA LEU A 195 10.29 3.17 3.41
C LEU A 195 10.66 4.37 4.30
N THR A 196 10.88 5.55 3.71
CA THR A 196 11.10 6.80 4.47
C THR A 196 9.89 7.16 5.33
N PHE A 197 8.67 6.96 4.81
CA PHE A 197 7.44 7.11 5.61
C PHE A 197 7.48 6.21 6.84
N CYS A 198 7.81 4.92 6.69
CA CYS A 198 7.91 3.98 7.80
C CYS A 198 9.04 4.35 8.79
N LEU A 199 10.20 4.82 8.31
CA LEU A 199 11.28 5.33 9.16
C LEU A 199 10.82 6.52 10.02
N ARG A 200 10.05 7.45 9.44
CA ARG A 200 9.46 8.58 10.16
C ARG A 200 8.48 8.11 11.23
N LEU A 201 7.65 7.10 10.93
CA LEU A 201 6.74 6.49 11.92
C LEU A 201 7.52 5.86 13.07
N ALA A 202 8.58 5.11 12.78
CA ALA A 202 9.44 4.51 13.80
C ALA A 202 10.05 5.57 14.73
N SER A 203 10.47 6.72 14.19
CA SER A 203 10.98 7.85 15.00
C SER A 203 9.93 8.51 15.90
N LEU A 204 8.65 8.29 15.62
CA LEU A 204 7.51 8.72 16.43
C LEU A 204 7.00 7.63 17.38
N GLY A 205 7.61 6.44 17.36
CA GLY A 205 7.12 5.28 18.13
C GLY A 205 5.76 4.73 17.62
N ILE A 206 5.40 5.01 16.38
CA ILE A 206 4.14 4.56 15.77
C ILE A 206 4.39 3.22 15.08
N PRO A 207 3.69 2.13 15.48
CA PRO A 207 3.89 0.82 14.89
C PRO A 207 3.27 0.72 13.49
N VAL A 208 3.91 -0.06 12.62
CA VAL A 208 3.42 -0.44 11.31
C VAL A 208 3.08 -1.92 11.32
N HIS A 209 1.93 -2.29 10.77
CA HIS A 209 1.47 -3.67 10.69
C HIS A 209 1.18 -4.06 9.25
N VAL A 210 1.18 -5.37 8.99
CA VAL A 210 0.69 -5.99 7.76
C VAL A 210 -0.25 -7.13 8.12
N HIS A 211 -1.43 -7.16 7.48
CA HIS A 211 -2.36 -8.26 7.57
C HIS A 211 -2.04 -9.27 6.46
N THR A 212 -1.42 -10.39 6.81
CA THR A 212 -0.92 -11.38 5.84
C THR A 212 -2.04 -12.21 5.18
N GLY A 213 -3.26 -12.14 5.69
CA GLY A 213 -4.45 -12.71 5.07
C GLY A 213 -5.06 -11.82 3.98
N VAL A 214 -4.75 -10.52 3.99
CA VAL A 214 -5.14 -9.56 2.94
C VAL A 214 -4.07 -9.57 1.86
N LYS A 215 -4.27 -10.38 0.81
CA LYS A 215 -3.28 -10.66 -0.23
C LYS A 215 -3.57 -9.86 -1.50
N ILE A 216 -2.74 -8.88 -1.78
CA ILE A 216 -2.95 -7.93 -2.86
C ILE A 216 -2.14 -8.33 -4.09
N GLY A 217 -2.83 -8.50 -5.22
CA GLY A 217 -2.20 -8.76 -6.52
C GLY A 217 -1.52 -7.50 -7.06
N HIS A 218 -0.39 -7.67 -7.75
CA HIS A 218 0.37 -6.60 -8.38
C HIS A 218 0.46 -6.85 -9.88
N HIS A 219 -0.26 -6.08 -10.67
CA HIS A 219 -0.22 -6.19 -12.13
C HIS A 219 1.09 -5.64 -12.67
N LYS A 220 1.84 -6.49 -13.38
CA LYS A 220 3.03 -6.10 -14.13
C LYS A 220 2.88 -6.53 -15.58
N SER A 221 3.08 -5.60 -16.50
CA SER A 221 3.13 -5.92 -17.92
C SER A 221 4.44 -6.67 -18.23
N HIS A 222 4.34 -7.72 -19.04
CA HIS A 222 5.47 -8.50 -19.50
C HIS A 222 5.52 -8.47 -21.02
N VAL A 223 6.73 -8.38 -21.58
CA VAL A 223 6.96 -8.67 -22.99
C VAL A 223 7.10 -10.18 -23.11
N ILE A 224 6.20 -10.82 -23.87
CA ILE A 224 6.27 -12.26 -24.14
C ILE A 224 7.33 -12.47 -25.21
N THR A 225 8.36 -13.28 -24.89
CA THR A 225 9.50 -13.54 -25.76
C THR A 225 9.63 -15.02 -26.11
N GLU A 226 10.38 -15.34 -27.17
CA GLU A 226 10.71 -16.72 -27.55
C GLU A 226 11.42 -17.45 -26.39
N ASP A 227 12.31 -16.77 -25.64
CA ASP A 227 13.01 -17.36 -24.51
C ASP A 227 12.02 -17.84 -23.41
N MET A 228 10.94 -17.08 -23.16
CA MET A 228 9.89 -17.48 -22.23
C MET A 228 9.13 -18.72 -22.73
N PHE A 229 8.87 -18.78 -24.03
CA PHE A 229 8.25 -19.95 -24.65
C PHE A 229 9.13 -21.19 -24.51
N LEU A 230 10.43 -21.07 -24.85
CA LEU A 230 11.38 -22.17 -24.76
C LEU A 230 11.59 -22.65 -23.32
N ALA A 231 11.69 -21.73 -22.37
CA ALA A 231 11.81 -22.07 -20.93
C ALA A 231 10.59 -22.82 -20.41
N ALA A 232 9.38 -22.46 -20.83
CA ALA A 232 8.15 -23.15 -20.43
C ALA A 232 8.09 -24.59 -20.97
N HIS A 233 8.57 -24.84 -22.20
CA HIS A 233 8.57 -26.18 -22.79
C HIS A 233 9.65 -27.09 -22.22
N GLN A 234 10.82 -26.58 -21.85
CA GLN A 234 11.86 -27.36 -21.17
C GLN A 234 11.41 -27.87 -19.80
N HIS A 235 10.61 -27.09 -19.07
CA HIS A 235 10.01 -27.54 -17.80
C HIS A 235 8.99 -28.64 -17.99
N GLN A 236 8.22 -28.63 -19.09
CA GLN A 236 7.20 -29.64 -19.37
C GLN A 236 7.84 -30.97 -19.77
N GLU A 237 8.85 -30.98 -20.61
CA GLU A 237 9.61 -32.17 -20.98
C GLU A 237 10.32 -32.81 -19.79
N ALA A 238 10.87 -32.01 -18.86
CA ALA A 238 11.49 -32.51 -17.65
C ALA A 238 10.48 -33.15 -16.67
N THR A 239 9.25 -32.63 -16.62
CA THR A 239 8.17 -33.15 -15.76
C THR A 239 7.62 -34.45 -16.34
N ASP A 240 7.44 -34.53 -17.65
CA ASP A 240 6.94 -35.72 -18.34
C ASP A 240 7.96 -36.88 -18.29
N ALA A 241 9.27 -36.56 -18.33
CA ALA A 241 10.36 -37.53 -18.23
C ALA A 241 10.52 -38.13 -16.79
N THR A 242 10.00 -37.44 -15.76
CA THR A 242 10.01 -37.93 -14.36
C THR A 242 8.75 -38.68 -13.97
N ALA A 243 7.70 -38.66 -14.79
CA ALA A 243 6.41 -39.31 -14.56
C ALA A 243 6.22 -40.66 -15.31
N GLY A 244 7.20 -41.06 -16.16
CA GLY A 244 7.27 -42.35 -16.87
C GLY A 244 8.35 -43.27 -16.29
#